data_70ef715eb81c86e8ff7417d65fc4af24
#
_entry.id   70ef715eb81c86e8ff7417d65fc4af24
#
_cell.length_a   1.000
_cell.length_b   1.000
_cell.length_c   1.000
_cell.angle_alpha   90.00
_cell.angle_beta   90.00
_cell.angle_gamma   90.00
#
_symmetry.space_group_name_H-M   'P 1'
#
loop_
_entity.id
_entity.type
_entity.pdbx_description
1 polymer ?
#
loop_
_entity_poly.entity_id
_entity_poly.type
_entity_poly.pdbx_seq_one_letter_code
_entity_poly.pdbx_strand_id
1 'polypeptide(L)'
;VSNANPFPNDANLDFSAFEEALYKANELTNLTRVPREEFAIRHIADSLMIQEIIPTGATVLDIGTGPGFPAWPLALARPDLKVTALDSNQKMLGFLQTQPLPNLEAVWARAEEFDRFEQFDFVTGRAVAPLPIQLEISAPFCKVGGLVVPMRGINDDPESPNYRELGLKLLTTERRPLEGADIIRLFPIYLKDNPTPRKYPRRWAEIKSKPLVS
;
A
#
# COMPACT_ATOMS: atom_id res chain seq x y z
N VAL A 1 5.45 26.00 19.43
CA VAL A 1 5.16 25.08 18.33
C VAL A 1 3.91 24.31 18.75
N SER A 2 2.78 24.58 18.14
CA SER A 2 1.49 23.95 18.43
C SER A 2 1.57 22.48 17.94
N ASN A 3 1.45 21.53 18.88
CA ASN A 3 1.19 20.12 18.57
C ASN A 3 -0.24 19.97 18.03
N ALA A 4 -0.47 20.42 16.80
CA ALA A 4 -1.71 20.09 16.12
C ALA A 4 -1.67 18.58 15.81
N ASN A 5 -2.67 17.82 16.28
CA ASN A 5 -2.85 16.41 15.94
C ASN A 5 -2.99 16.34 14.40
N PRO A 6 -2.10 15.66 13.67
CA PRO A 6 -2.21 15.54 12.22
C PRO A 6 -3.43 14.68 11.78
N PHE A 7 -4.24 14.17 12.72
CA PHE A 7 -5.37 13.29 12.49
C PHE A 7 -6.65 13.91 13.09
N PRO A 8 -7.32 14.88 12.42
CA PRO A 8 -8.46 15.59 12.99
C PRO A 8 -9.69 14.71 13.29
N ASN A 9 -9.77 13.52 12.73
CA ASN A 9 -10.89 12.57 12.95
C ASN A 9 -10.52 11.36 13.84
N ASP A 10 -9.25 11.20 14.26
CA ASP A 10 -8.74 10.00 14.92
C ASP A 10 -8.25 10.29 16.35
N ALA A 11 -9.04 11.05 17.12
CA ALA A 11 -8.64 11.60 18.42
C ALA A 11 -8.21 10.60 19.49
N ASN A 12 -8.24 9.28 19.22
CA ASN A 12 -7.90 8.21 20.18
C ASN A 12 -7.08 7.05 19.63
N LEU A 13 -6.50 7.15 18.41
CA LEU A 13 -5.65 6.08 17.89
C LEU A 13 -4.27 6.13 18.57
N ASP A 14 -3.90 5.04 19.21
CA ASP A 14 -2.59 4.89 19.85
C ASP A 14 -1.67 4.00 19.01
N PHE A 15 -0.64 4.61 18.43
CA PHE A 15 0.39 3.95 17.64
C PHE A 15 1.67 3.66 18.44
N SER A 16 1.74 4.03 19.71
CA SER A 16 2.96 4.03 20.52
C SER A 16 3.54 2.63 20.72
N ALA A 17 2.69 1.62 20.94
CA ALA A 17 3.14 0.24 21.12
C ALA A 17 3.76 -0.33 19.84
N PHE A 18 3.18 0.00 18.68
CA PHE A 18 3.74 -0.40 17.38
C PHE A 18 5.06 0.32 17.09
N GLU A 19 5.14 1.62 17.37
CA GLU A 19 6.36 2.41 17.25
C GLU A 19 7.50 1.80 18.08
N GLU A 20 7.25 1.56 19.36
CA GLU A 20 8.25 0.98 20.29
C GLU A 20 8.74 -0.39 19.77
N ALA A 21 7.81 -1.27 19.37
CA ALA A 21 8.14 -2.58 18.83
C ALA A 21 8.94 -2.49 17.53
N LEU A 22 8.56 -1.57 16.62
CA LEU A 22 9.23 -1.37 15.33
C LEU A 22 10.69 -0.95 15.52
N TYR A 23 10.95 0.09 16.32
CA TYR A 23 12.32 0.60 16.49
C TYR A 23 13.19 -0.32 17.31
N LYS A 24 12.65 -1.03 18.30
CA LYS A 24 13.36 -2.09 19.01
C LYS A 24 13.77 -3.23 18.07
N ALA A 25 12.87 -3.69 17.21
CA ALA A 25 13.18 -4.72 16.22
C ALA A 25 14.13 -4.20 15.13
N ASN A 26 14.06 -2.90 14.80
CA ASN A 26 14.91 -2.27 13.78
C ASN A 26 16.40 -2.24 14.15
N GLU A 27 16.73 -2.28 15.45
CA GLU A 27 18.12 -2.41 15.93
C GLU A 27 18.80 -3.69 15.42
N LEU A 28 18.02 -4.74 15.14
CA LEU A 28 18.51 -6.06 14.74
C LEU A 28 18.24 -6.37 13.26
N THR A 29 17.23 -5.74 12.66
CA THR A 29 16.65 -6.19 11.36
C THR A 29 16.27 -5.03 10.46
N ASN A 30 16.98 -4.17 10.01
CA ASN A 30 16.67 -3.11 9.01
C ASN A 30 15.22 -3.09 8.47
N LEU A 31 14.23 -2.87 9.35
CA LEU A 31 12.80 -2.83 9.00
C LEU A 31 12.42 -1.48 8.38
N THR A 32 13.05 -0.41 8.84
CA THR A 32 12.81 0.94 8.34
C THR A 32 14.09 1.77 8.34
N ARG A 33 14.16 2.75 7.43
CA ARG A 33 15.20 3.79 7.39
C ARG A 33 14.67 5.15 7.86
N VAL A 34 13.37 5.23 8.20
CA VAL A 34 12.79 6.46 8.73
C VAL A 34 13.24 6.62 10.17
N PRO A 35 13.81 7.76 10.56
CA PRO A 35 14.18 8.04 11.95
C PRO A 35 12.95 8.01 12.86
N ARG A 36 13.13 7.66 14.14
CA ARG A 36 12.03 7.50 15.09
C ARG A 36 11.22 8.80 15.28
N GLU A 37 11.88 9.93 15.29
CA GLU A 37 11.26 11.26 15.39
C GLU A 37 10.34 11.62 14.22
N GLU A 38 10.52 10.95 13.06
CA GLU A 38 9.69 11.12 11.87
C GLU A 38 8.59 10.05 11.74
N PHE A 39 8.48 9.12 12.69
CA PHE A 39 7.54 7.99 12.62
C PHE A 39 6.10 8.43 12.41
N ALA A 40 5.62 9.38 13.22
CA ALA A 40 4.24 9.83 13.15
C ALA A 40 3.88 10.42 11.77
N ILE A 41 4.82 11.12 11.14
CA ILE A 41 4.60 11.78 9.84
C ILE A 41 4.84 10.78 8.70
N ARG A 42 6.05 10.20 8.61
CA ARG A 42 6.48 9.44 7.43
C ARG A 42 6.01 7.99 7.41
N HIS A 43 5.53 7.48 8.54
CA HIS A 43 4.91 6.15 8.58
C HIS A 43 3.39 6.25 8.75
N ILE A 44 2.91 6.93 9.79
CA ILE A 44 1.48 6.91 10.11
C ILE A 44 0.69 7.87 9.22
N ALA A 45 1.00 9.18 9.25
CA ALA A 45 0.27 10.15 8.43
C ALA A 45 0.34 9.81 6.94
N ASP A 46 1.53 9.45 6.43
CA ASP A 46 1.73 9.03 5.06
C ASP A 46 0.85 7.80 4.70
N SER A 47 0.77 6.79 5.59
CA SER A 47 -0.06 5.61 5.37
C SER A 47 -1.56 5.92 5.35
N LEU A 48 -2.01 6.87 6.16
CA LEU A 48 -3.42 7.24 6.28
C LEU A 48 -3.91 8.21 5.19
N MET A 49 -3.02 8.78 4.38
CA MET A 49 -3.40 9.70 3.29
C MET A 49 -4.39 9.08 2.28
N ILE A 50 -4.40 7.75 2.16
CA ILE A 50 -5.26 7.04 1.18
C ILE A 50 -6.60 6.58 1.78
N GLN A 51 -6.79 6.67 3.09
CA GLN A 51 -7.93 6.10 3.79
C GLN A 51 -9.30 6.59 3.28
N GLU A 52 -9.39 7.85 2.83
CA GLU A 52 -10.62 8.44 2.33
C GLU A 52 -11.01 7.93 0.93
N ILE A 53 -10.04 7.38 0.17
CA ILE A 53 -10.29 6.79 -1.15
C ILE A 53 -10.84 5.37 -1.00
N ILE A 54 -10.60 4.71 0.14
CA ILE A 54 -10.99 3.33 0.38
C ILE A 54 -12.49 3.26 0.74
N PRO A 55 -13.32 2.54 -0.02
CA PRO A 55 -14.72 2.37 0.30
C PRO A 55 -14.96 1.75 1.68
N THR A 56 -16.07 2.12 2.32
CA THR A 56 -16.46 1.53 3.61
C THR A 56 -16.66 0.01 3.49
N GLY A 57 -16.11 -0.74 4.44
CA GLY A 57 -16.24 -2.19 4.50
C GLY A 57 -15.43 -2.95 3.44
N ALA A 58 -14.53 -2.27 2.71
CA ALA A 58 -13.78 -2.86 1.62
C ALA A 58 -12.81 -3.96 2.08
N THR A 59 -12.60 -4.94 1.18
CA THR A 59 -11.44 -5.84 1.24
C THR A 59 -10.25 -5.15 0.58
N VAL A 60 -9.16 -4.99 1.33
CA VAL A 60 -7.95 -4.26 0.90
C VAL A 60 -6.76 -5.20 0.79
N LEU A 61 -5.99 -5.08 -0.29
CA LEU A 61 -4.69 -5.73 -0.44
C LEU A 61 -3.60 -4.65 -0.48
N ASP A 62 -2.64 -4.75 0.43
CA ASP A 62 -1.41 -3.97 0.41
C ASP A 62 -0.25 -4.85 -0.06
N ILE A 63 0.28 -4.56 -1.26
CA ILE A 63 1.37 -5.32 -1.87
C ILE A 63 2.71 -4.66 -1.53
N GLY A 64 3.65 -5.48 -1.06
CA GLY A 64 4.95 -4.98 -0.60
C GLY A 64 4.83 -4.16 0.68
N THR A 65 4.02 -4.66 1.61
CA THR A 65 3.69 -3.97 2.87
C THR A 65 4.92 -3.68 3.74
N GLY A 66 6.04 -4.37 3.53
CA GLY A 66 7.20 -4.28 4.39
C GLY A 66 6.88 -4.66 5.84
N PRO A 67 7.27 -3.83 6.82
CA PRO A 67 6.94 -4.07 8.23
C PRO A 67 5.49 -3.69 8.58
N GLY A 68 4.62 -3.41 7.57
CA GLY A 68 3.19 -3.15 7.75
C GLY A 68 2.70 -1.79 7.28
N PHE A 69 3.36 -1.13 6.31
CA PHE A 69 2.94 0.20 5.82
C PHE A 69 2.54 0.18 4.35
N PRO A 70 1.31 0.61 4.01
CA PRO A 70 0.28 1.25 4.83
C PRO A 70 -0.66 0.30 5.59
N ALA A 71 -0.58 -1.02 5.46
CA ALA A 71 -1.57 -1.98 5.93
C ALA A 71 -1.93 -1.85 7.42
N TRP A 72 -0.94 -1.81 8.32
CA TRP A 72 -1.19 -1.82 9.77
C TRP A 72 -1.86 -0.54 10.27
N PRO A 73 -1.38 0.68 9.91
CA PRO A 73 -2.09 1.91 10.26
C PRO A 73 -3.52 1.99 9.70
N LEU A 74 -3.73 1.52 8.47
CA LEU A 74 -5.06 1.45 7.87
C LEU A 74 -5.99 0.49 8.63
N ALA A 75 -5.51 -0.69 8.97
CA ALA A 75 -6.30 -1.66 9.71
C ALA A 75 -6.69 -1.15 11.11
N LEU A 76 -5.78 -0.43 11.80
CA LEU A 76 -6.08 0.16 13.09
C LEU A 76 -7.08 1.33 12.98
N ALA A 77 -6.87 2.24 12.02
CA ALA A 77 -7.72 3.42 11.84
C ALA A 77 -9.10 3.10 11.24
N ARG A 78 -9.21 2.01 10.49
CA ARG A 78 -10.40 1.61 9.74
C ARG A 78 -10.81 0.18 10.11
N PRO A 79 -11.40 -0.05 11.28
CA PRO A 79 -11.82 -1.39 11.74
C PRO A 79 -12.92 -2.02 10.87
N ASP A 80 -13.56 -1.22 10.02
CA ASP A 80 -14.52 -1.69 9.01
C ASP A 80 -13.85 -2.43 7.84
N LEU A 81 -12.56 -2.21 7.58
CA LEU A 81 -11.83 -2.85 6.49
C LEU A 81 -11.40 -4.29 6.84
N LYS A 82 -11.20 -5.09 5.79
CA LYS A 82 -10.48 -6.37 5.86
C LYS A 82 -9.18 -6.23 5.09
N VAL A 83 -8.06 -6.10 5.80
CA VAL A 83 -6.77 -5.79 5.21
C VAL A 83 -5.91 -7.05 5.11
N THR A 84 -5.41 -7.33 3.91
CA THR A 84 -4.38 -8.35 3.64
C THR A 84 -3.08 -7.63 3.32
N ALA A 85 -2.05 -7.87 4.12
CA ALA A 85 -0.69 -7.35 3.97
C ALA A 85 0.19 -8.42 3.33
N LEU A 86 0.61 -8.21 2.09
CA LEU A 86 1.41 -9.14 1.31
C LEU A 86 2.86 -8.65 1.18
N ASP A 87 3.82 -9.49 1.53
CA ASP A 87 5.24 -9.22 1.27
C ASP A 87 6.02 -10.51 1.00
N SER A 88 7.02 -10.43 0.16
CA SER A 88 7.96 -11.52 -0.12
C SER A 88 9.13 -11.58 0.88
N ASN A 89 9.32 -10.54 1.68
CA ASN A 89 10.38 -10.47 2.68
C ASN A 89 9.92 -11.05 4.02
N GLN A 90 10.34 -12.28 4.30
CA GLN A 90 9.96 -13.01 5.50
C GLN A 90 10.32 -12.27 6.81
N LYS A 91 11.44 -11.52 6.85
CA LYS A 91 11.85 -10.78 8.05
C LYS A 91 10.90 -9.62 8.35
N MET A 92 10.53 -8.87 7.31
CA MET A 92 9.58 -7.76 7.41
C MET A 92 8.22 -8.26 7.90
N LEU A 93 7.73 -9.30 7.26
CA LEU A 93 6.43 -9.87 7.59
C LEU A 93 6.42 -10.58 8.95
N GLY A 94 7.53 -11.21 9.33
CA GLY A 94 7.70 -11.80 10.66
C GLY A 94 7.55 -10.78 11.77
N PHE A 95 8.04 -9.54 11.58
CA PHE A 95 7.74 -8.44 12.49
C PHE A 95 6.24 -8.12 12.52
N LEU A 96 5.63 -7.93 11.36
CA LEU A 96 4.20 -7.59 11.27
C LEU A 96 3.31 -8.64 11.96
N GLN A 97 3.66 -9.93 11.85
CA GLN A 97 2.95 -11.02 12.51
C GLN A 97 2.99 -10.95 14.06
N THR A 98 3.96 -10.23 14.62
CA THR A 98 4.00 -9.95 16.07
C THR A 98 3.09 -8.79 16.49
N GLN A 99 2.45 -8.11 15.53
CA GLN A 99 1.60 -6.93 15.73
C GLN A 99 0.16 -7.21 15.24
N PRO A 100 -0.54 -8.22 15.80
CA PRO A 100 -1.83 -8.66 15.27
C PRO A 100 -2.92 -7.62 15.47
N LEU A 101 -3.79 -7.48 14.47
CA LEU A 101 -5.07 -6.77 14.54
C LEU A 101 -6.19 -7.69 14.05
N PRO A 102 -7.43 -7.58 14.60
CA PRO A 102 -8.53 -8.49 14.25
C PRO A 102 -8.91 -8.50 12.77
N ASN A 103 -8.63 -7.41 12.06
CA ASN A 103 -8.98 -7.18 10.67
C ASN A 103 -7.75 -7.14 9.74
N LEU A 104 -6.57 -7.60 10.21
CA LEU A 104 -5.32 -7.64 9.44
C LEU A 104 -4.82 -9.08 9.30
N GLU A 105 -4.63 -9.52 8.06
CA GLU A 105 -3.99 -10.78 7.70
C GLU A 105 -2.62 -10.49 7.07
N ALA A 106 -1.54 -11.07 7.61
CA ALA A 106 -0.19 -10.96 7.07
C ALA A 106 0.16 -12.23 6.26
N VAL A 107 0.42 -12.08 4.96
CA VAL A 107 0.67 -13.18 4.03
C VAL A 107 2.08 -13.10 3.44
N TRP A 108 2.86 -14.15 3.66
CA TRP A 108 4.17 -14.28 3.05
C TRP A 108 4.07 -14.98 1.72
N ALA A 109 4.16 -14.22 0.65
CA ALA A 109 4.23 -14.71 -0.72
C ALA A 109 4.81 -13.64 -1.65
N ARG A 110 5.30 -14.07 -2.80
CA ARG A 110 5.55 -13.16 -3.92
C ARG A 110 4.22 -12.86 -4.61
N ALA A 111 4.07 -11.65 -5.17
CA ALA A 111 2.82 -11.29 -5.83
C ALA A 111 2.50 -12.23 -7.02
N GLU A 112 3.51 -12.67 -7.77
CA GLU A 112 3.32 -13.61 -8.88
C GLU A 112 2.98 -15.06 -8.45
N GLU A 113 3.06 -15.37 -7.17
CA GLU A 113 2.73 -16.68 -6.57
C GLU A 113 1.46 -16.62 -5.72
N PHE A 114 0.87 -15.42 -5.57
CA PHE A 114 -0.33 -15.21 -4.77
C PHE A 114 -1.59 -15.54 -5.59
N ASP A 115 -2.47 -16.39 -5.05
CA ASP A 115 -3.56 -17.02 -5.80
C ASP A 115 -4.96 -16.44 -5.57
N ARG A 116 -5.06 -15.31 -4.85
CA ARG A 116 -6.35 -14.66 -4.54
C ARG A 116 -6.77 -13.66 -5.64
N PHE A 117 -6.93 -14.13 -6.87
CA PHE A 117 -7.34 -13.30 -8.01
C PHE A 117 -8.74 -12.73 -7.84
N GLU A 118 -8.91 -11.45 -8.20
CA GLU A 118 -10.21 -10.74 -8.20
C GLU A 118 -10.97 -10.81 -6.87
N GLN A 119 -10.25 -10.79 -5.72
CA GLN A 119 -10.86 -10.88 -4.39
C GLN A 119 -10.89 -9.56 -3.61
N PHE A 120 -10.19 -8.53 -4.08
CA PHE A 120 -10.04 -7.28 -3.33
C PHE A 120 -10.80 -6.13 -3.99
N ASP A 121 -11.51 -5.35 -3.17
CA ASP A 121 -12.21 -4.15 -3.62
C ASP A 121 -11.23 -3.00 -3.87
N PHE A 122 -10.10 -3.03 -3.13
CA PHE A 122 -9.06 -2.01 -3.20
C PHE A 122 -7.67 -2.64 -3.12
N VAL A 123 -6.78 -2.29 -4.04
CA VAL A 123 -5.39 -2.77 -4.06
C VAL A 123 -4.45 -1.57 -4.03
N THR A 124 -3.49 -1.60 -3.13
CA THR A 124 -2.50 -0.54 -2.95
C THR A 124 -1.09 -1.11 -2.75
N GLY A 125 -0.14 -0.24 -2.57
CA GLY A 125 1.24 -0.51 -2.20
C GLY A 125 2.06 0.76 -2.24
N ARG A 126 3.02 0.89 -1.32
CA ARG A 126 3.89 2.05 -1.20
C ARG A 126 5.33 1.68 -1.53
N ALA A 127 5.96 2.42 -2.45
CA ALA A 127 7.37 2.26 -2.81
C ALA A 127 7.79 0.83 -3.23
N VAL A 128 6.90 0.10 -3.89
CA VAL A 128 7.11 -1.31 -4.26
C VAL A 128 8.04 -1.45 -5.46
N ALA A 129 7.72 -0.74 -6.55
CA ALA A 129 8.40 -0.83 -7.82
C ALA A 129 8.02 0.37 -8.72
N PRO A 130 8.66 0.58 -9.88
CA PRO A 130 8.15 1.48 -10.92
C PRO A 130 6.69 1.21 -11.26
N LEU A 131 5.93 2.25 -11.63
CA LEU A 131 4.48 2.17 -11.80
C LEU A 131 4.00 1.01 -12.70
N PRO A 132 4.59 0.78 -13.90
CA PRO A 132 4.17 -0.34 -14.76
C PRO A 132 4.27 -1.70 -14.06
N ILE A 133 5.35 -1.92 -13.33
CA ILE A 133 5.59 -3.16 -12.58
C ILE A 133 4.59 -3.30 -11.43
N GLN A 134 4.39 -2.22 -10.67
CA GLN A 134 3.45 -2.23 -9.55
C GLN A 134 2.02 -2.51 -10.03
N LEU A 135 1.59 -1.92 -11.14
CA LEU A 135 0.26 -2.17 -11.69
C LEU A 135 0.10 -3.60 -12.20
N GLU A 136 1.12 -4.17 -12.83
CA GLU A 136 1.06 -5.57 -13.29
C GLU A 136 0.89 -6.55 -12.14
N ILE A 137 1.59 -6.34 -11.01
CA ILE A 137 1.47 -7.20 -9.84
C ILE A 137 0.26 -6.87 -8.95
N SER A 138 -0.49 -5.81 -9.25
CA SER A 138 -1.65 -5.38 -8.46
C SER A 138 -2.98 -5.69 -9.15
N ALA A 139 -3.08 -5.45 -10.46
CA ALA A 139 -4.32 -5.54 -11.21
C ALA A 139 -5.02 -6.91 -11.14
N PRO A 140 -4.30 -8.06 -11.16
CA PRO A 140 -4.95 -9.37 -11.15
C PRO A 140 -5.77 -9.64 -9.88
N PHE A 141 -5.43 -9.01 -8.76
CA PHE A 141 -6.07 -9.27 -7.47
C PHE A 141 -7.29 -8.37 -7.21
N CYS A 142 -7.38 -7.26 -7.96
CA CYS A 142 -8.51 -6.34 -7.85
C CYS A 142 -9.73 -6.88 -8.56
N LYS A 143 -10.89 -6.85 -7.90
CA LYS A 143 -12.20 -7.16 -8.50
C LYS A 143 -12.52 -6.21 -9.65
N VAL A 144 -13.26 -6.66 -10.65
CA VAL A 144 -13.88 -5.75 -11.61
C VAL A 144 -14.86 -4.83 -10.87
N GLY A 145 -14.74 -3.53 -11.10
CA GLY A 145 -15.42 -2.47 -10.34
C GLY A 145 -14.63 -1.95 -9.13
N GLY A 146 -13.56 -2.63 -8.72
CA GLY A 146 -12.66 -2.18 -7.65
C GLY A 146 -11.62 -1.16 -8.13
N LEU A 147 -10.79 -0.70 -7.19
CA LEU A 147 -9.77 0.32 -7.42
C LEU A 147 -8.36 -0.22 -7.18
N VAL A 148 -7.44 0.17 -8.05
CA VAL A 148 -5.99 0.01 -7.84
C VAL A 148 -5.39 1.40 -7.67
N VAL A 149 -4.83 1.66 -6.47
CA VAL A 149 -4.33 3.00 -6.10
C VAL A 149 -2.91 2.87 -5.51
N PRO A 150 -1.87 2.89 -6.33
CA PRO A 150 -0.49 2.90 -5.85
C PRO A 150 -0.16 4.24 -5.18
N MET A 151 0.60 4.20 -4.07
CA MET A 151 1.12 5.39 -3.40
C MET A 151 2.47 5.77 -3.99
N ARG A 152 2.54 6.91 -4.67
CA ARG A 152 3.70 7.34 -5.46
C ARG A 152 4.35 8.60 -4.91
N GLY A 153 5.64 8.79 -5.18
CA GLY A 153 6.33 10.06 -4.97
C GLY A 153 6.15 11.01 -6.16
N ILE A 154 6.38 12.32 -5.95
CA ILE A 154 6.25 13.33 -7.02
C ILE A 154 7.23 13.15 -8.17
N ASN A 155 8.34 12.45 -7.96
CA ASN A 155 9.34 12.18 -8.99
C ASN A 155 8.97 10.96 -9.86
N ASP A 156 7.90 10.26 -9.48
CA ASP A 156 7.30 9.25 -10.34
C ASP A 156 6.47 9.97 -11.41
N ASP A 157 6.53 9.49 -12.66
CA ASP A 157 5.88 10.13 -13.81
C ASP A 157 4.44 10.56 -13.49
N PRO A 158 4.12 11.87 -13.51
CA PRO A 158 2.79 12.37 -13.20
C PRO A 158 1.75 12.01 -14.26
N GLU A 159 2.16 11.69 -15.47
CA GLU A 159 1.30 11.23 -16.55
C GLU A 159 1.14 9.71 -16.50
N SER A 160 0.35 9.25 -15.53
CA SER A 160 0.02 7.82 -15.42
C SER A 160 -0.87 7.42 -16.59
N PRO A 161 -0.40 6.60 -17.54
CA PRO A 161 -1.21 6.20 -18.68
C PRO A 161 -2.26 5.14 -18.30
N ASN A 162 -3.18 4.87 -19.23
CA ASN A 162 -4.08 3.73 -19.09
C ASN A 162 -3.33 2.42 -19.32
N TYR A 163 -3.59 1.44 -18.45
CA TYR A 163 -3.09 0.07 -18.60
C TYR A 163 -4.23 -0.87 -18.98
N ARG A 164 -4.83 -0.63 -20.16
CA ARG A 164 -6.02 -1.37 -20.64
C ARG A 164 -5.77 -2.86 -20.79
N GLU A 165 -4.54 -3.25 -21.09
CA GLU A 165 -4.17 -4.67 -21.16
C GLU A 165 -4.22 -5.38 -19.80
N LEU A 166 -4.17 -4.63 -18.69
CA LEU A 166 -4.39 -5.12 -17.34
C LEU A 166 -5.86 -4.99 -16.88
N GLY A 167 -6.74 -4.44 -17.73
CA GLY A 167 -8.10 -4.09 -17.39
C GLY A 167 -8.19 -2.85 -16.50
N LEU A 168 -7.20 -1.96 -16.56
CA LEU A 168 -7.13 -0.75 -15.75
C LEU A 168 -7.39 0.51 -16.58
N LYS A 169 -8.32 1.34 -16.11
CA LYS A 169 -8.62 2.67 -16.64
C LYS A 169 -8.27 3.72 -15.59
N LEU A 170 -7.38 4.64 -15.93
CA LEU A 170 -7.09 5.78 -15.07
C LEU A 170 -8.32 6.69 -14.97
N LEU A 171 -8.78 6.97 -13.76
CA LEU A 171 -9.85 7.92 -13.48
C LEU A 171 -9.28 9.32 -13.24
N THR A 172 -8.30 9.43 -12.36
CA THR A 172 -7.63 10.67 -11.98
C THR A 172 -6.31 10.37 -11.27
N THR A 173 -5.47 11.38 -11.11
CA THR A 173 -4.33 11.34 -10.20
C THR A 173 -4.50 12.44 -9.17
N GLU A 174 -4.73 12.06 -7.92
CA GLU A 174 -4.76 13.01 -6.82
C GLU A 174 -3.35 13.36 -6.38
N ARG A 175 -3.15 14.63 -6.07
CA ARG A 175 -1.89 15.16 -5.55
C ARG A 175 -2.14 15.72 -4.17
N ARG A 176 -1.49 15.15 -3.16
CA ARG A 176 -1.69 15.54 -1.75
C ARG A 176 -0.35 15.83 -1.08
N PRO A 177 -0.20 17.01 -0.44
CA PRO A 177 0.94 17.30 0.43
C PRO A 177 0.84 16.46 1.70
N LEU A 178 1.96 15.91 2.17
CA LEU A 178 2.04 15.28 3.48
C LEU A 178 2.31 16.37 4.52
N GLU A 179 1.33 16.64 5.37
CA GLU A 179 1.45 17.67 6.40
C GLU A 179 2.62 17.36 7.35
N GLY A 180 3.41 18.37 7.66
CA GLY A 180 4.58 18.27 8.53
C GLY A 180 5.84 17.75 7.83
N ALA A 181 5.81 17.50 6.52
CA ALA A 181 6.97 17.15 5.73
C ALA A 181 6.96 17.85 4.36
N ASP A 182 8.14 18.08 3.79
CA ASP A 182 8.28 18.54 2.39
C ASP A 182 8.16 17.36 1.42
N ILE A 183 7.01 16.68 1.48
CA ILE A 183 6.70 15.50 0.69
C ILE A 183 5.34 15.69 0.03
N ILE A 184 5.29 15.41 -1.28
CA ILE A 184 4.04 15.35 -2.03
C ILE A 184 3.84 13.92 -2.49
N ARG A 185 2.63 13.37 -2.25
CA ARG A 185 2.21 12.07 -2.72
C ARG A 185 1.29 12.20 -3.92
N LEU A 186 1.45 11.27 -4.84
CA LEU A 186 0.57 11.08 -5.99
C LEU A 186 -0.21 9.77 -5.77
N PHE A 187 -1.51 9.84 -6.00
CA PHE A 187 -2.42 8.70 -5.93
C PHE A 187 -3.11 8.55 -7.30
N PRO A 188 -2.48 7.89 -8.27
CA PRO A 188 -3.19 7.54 -9.50
C PRO A 188 -4.27 6.50 -9.19
N ILE A 189 -5.53 6.86 -9.44
CA ILE A 189 -6.71 6.05 -9.13
C ILE A 189 -7.13 5.33 -10.39
N TYR A 190 -6.90 4.02 -10.44
CA TYR A 190 -7.31 3.16 -11.54
C TYR A 190 -8.58 2.39 -11.18
N LEU A 191 -9.60 2.52 -12.03
CA LEU A 191 -10.75 1.62 -12.01
C LEU A 191 -10.37 0.31 -12.71
N LYS A 192 -10.65 -0.82 -12.06
CA LYS A 192 -10.62 -2.12 -12.69
C LYS A 192 -11.90 -2.31 -13.50
N ASP A 193 -11.87 -1.95 -14.79
CA ASP A 193 -13.06 -1.97 -15.66
C ASP A 193 -13.23 -3.28 -16.46
N ASN A 194 -12.18 -4.08 -16.54
CA ASN A 194 -12.19 -5.38 -17.20
C ASN A 194 -11.34 -6.41 -16.43
N PRO A 195 -11.58 -7.72 -16.57
CA PRO A 195 -10.73 -8.76 -16.01
C PRO A 195 -9.29 -8.64 -16.53
N THR A 196 -8.31 -8.91 -15.67
CA THR A 196 -6.92 -9.02 -16.10
C THR A 196 -6.70 -10.37 -16.79
N PRO A 197 -6.10 -10.41 -18.00
CA PRO A 197 -5.79 -11.67 -18.67
C PRO A 197 -4.94 -12.60 -17.81
N ARG A 198 -5.23 -13.90 -17.84
CA ARG A 198 -4.58 -14.93 -17.00
C ARG A 198 -3.06 -15.07 -17.17
N LYS A 199 -2.48 -14.45 -18.20
CA LYS A 199 -1.02 -14.38 -18.36
C LYS A 199 -0.35 -13.43 -17.35
N TYR A 200 -1.13 -12.61 -16.62
CA TYR A 200 -0.63 -11.69 -15.60
C TYR A 200 -0.99 -12.15 -14.18
N PRO A 201 -0.15 -11.86 -13.18
CA PRO A 201 1.18 -11.27 -13.36
C PRO A 201 2.14 -12.28 -14.01
N ARG A 202 3.04 -11.78 -14.84
CA ARG A 202 4.12 -12.59 -15.40
C ARG A 202 5.14 -12.94 -14.29
N ARG A 203 6.10 -13.81 -14.60
CA ARG A 203 7.20 -14.11 -13.67
C ARG A 203 8.02 -12.85 -13.39
N TRP A 204 8.46 -12.67 -12.17
CA TRP A 204 9.19 -11.46 -11.73
C TRP A 204 10.38 -11.09 -12.63
N ALA A 205 11.18 -12.07 -13.06
CA ALA A 205 12.31 -11.84 -13.95
C ALA A 205 11.88 -11.22 -15.30
N GLU A 206 10.74 -11.66 -15.83
CA GLU A 206 10.16 -11.14 -17.08
C GLU A 206 9.61 -9.72 -16.88
N ILE A 207 8.83 -9.48 -15.82
CA ILE A 207 8.30 -8.16 -15.48
C ILE A 207 9.43 -7.15 -15.38
N LYS A 208 10.49 -7.51 -14.67
CA LYS A 208 11.62 -6.63 -14.40
C LYS A 208 12.46 -6.34 -15.65
N SER A 209 12.65 -7.35 -16.51
CA SER A 209 13.44 -7.18 -17.72
C SER A 209 12.69 -6.47 -18.85
N LYS A 210 11.36 -6.60 -18.88
CA LYS A 210 10.50 -6.02 -19.91
C LYS A 210 9.20 -5.53 -19.27
N PRO A 211 9.23 -4.39 -18.53
CA PRO A 211 8.02 -3.78 -17.99
C PRO A 211 7.00 -3.49 -19.09
N LEU A 212 5.72 -3.45 -18.73
CA LEU A 212 4.69 -3.02 -19.65
C LEU A 212 4.94 -1.58 -20.07
N VAL A 213 4.72 -1.30 -21.33
CA VAL A 213 4.76 0.06 -21.90
C VAL A 213 3.32 0.52 -22.06
N SER A 214 3.07 1.74 -21.68
CA SER A 214 1.78 2.40 -21.84
C SER A 214 1.49 2.76 -23.30
#